data_25f1f944b52bd24a5b1f1343f9792d71
#
_entry.id   25f1f944b52bd24a5b1f1343f9792d71
#
_cell.length_a   1.000
_cell.length_b   1.000
_cell.length_c   1.000
_cell.angle_alpha   90.00
_cell.angle_beta   90.00
_cell.angle_gamma   90.00
#
_symmetry.space_group_name_H-M   'P 1'
#
loop_
_entity.id
_entity.type
_entity.pdbx_description
1 polymer ?
#
loop_
_entity_poly.entity_id
_entity_poly.type
_entity_poly.pdbx_seq_one_letter_code
_entity_poly.pdbx_strand_id
1 'polypeptide(L)'
;MRNKIIVLCLCWLASSPLFAADYQGSLDWSARAELGLLVSGVVGKVNVKAGQTVSKGDVLLQLDDRDFAYRITSTKAIYQRAKSAFEEAEREHVRSVELYDRRLLSDHELQMKKISLVEAQAAMERAQSATDLARLDLERSALTAPFDGVVVKVLTEEGESVLNRFQMRPLVILGARQQMHAMAQIDSKNAAKIKEGTPASVGVRGDWLMGSVLEVGAEPVQVTDKDAFYLLVVTFTPGEAELRPGEKAAIRIQE
;
A
#
# COMPACT_ATOMS: atom_id res chain seq x y z
N MET A 1 -27.86 -11.71 81.70
CA MET A 1 -26.65 -11.82 80.84
C MET A 1 -27.06 -12.57 79.62
N ARG A 2 -27.16 -11.87 78.43
CA ARG A 2 -27.65 -12.46 77.16
C ARG A 2 -26.58 -12.26 76.15
N ASN A 3 -25.92 -13.37 75.78
CA ASN A 3 -24.95 -13.41 74.67
C ASN A 3 -25.65 -13.26 73.35
N LYS A 4 -25.28 -12.24 72.56
CA LYS A 4 -25.63 -12.06 71.17
C LYS A 4 -24.55 -12.70 70.33
N ILE A 5 -24.87 -13.81 69.65
CA ILE A 5 -24.00 -14.45 68.64
C ILE A 5 -24.25 -13.70 67.34
N ILE A 6 -23.23 -12.99 66.87
CA ILE A 6 -23.20 -12.37 65.51
C ILE A 6 -22.73 -13.45 64.52
N VAL A 7 -23.63 -13.92 63.68
CA VAL A 7 -23.32 -14.80 62.56
C VAL A 7 -22.82 -13.92 61.40
N LEU A 8 -21.52 -14.00 61.13
CA LEU A 8 -20.87 -13.33 59.97
C LEU A 8 -21.05 -14.22 58.76
N CYS A 9 -22.03 -13.90 57.88
CA CYS A 9 -22.18 -14.54 56.58
C CYS A 9 -21.05 -14.09 55.63
N LEU A 10 -20.06 -14.95 55.46
CA LEU A 10 -18.99 -14.79 54.47
C LEU A 10 -19.59 -15.15 53.10
N CYS A 11 -19.99 -14.15 52.31
CA CYS A 11 -20.33 -14.36 50.89
C CYS A 11 -19.06 -14.69 50.09
N TRP A 12 -18.80 -15.97 49.88
CA TRP A 12 -17.85 -16.43 48.88
C TRP A 12 -18.40 -16.10 47.48
N LEU A 13 -17.90 -15.04 46.87
CA LEU A 13 -18.05 -14.83 45.44
C LEU A 13 -17.27 -15.96 44.74
N ALA A 14 -17.99 -16.99 44.34
CA ALA A 14 -17.45 -17.96 43.40
C ALA A 14 -17.29 -17.26 42.06
N SER A 15 -16.09 -16.76 41.75
CA SER A 15 -15.68 -16.40 40.43
C SER A 15 -15.64 -17.70 39.60
N SER A 16 -16.73 -17.96 38.86
CA SER A 16 -16.74 -19.04 37.86
C SER A 16 -15.60 -18.77 36.87
N PRO A 17 -14.73 -19.76 36.62
CA PRO A 17 -13.77 -19.58 35.52
C PRO A 17 -14.57 -19.45 34.23
N LEU A 18 -14.49 -18.30 33.63
CA LEU A 18 -15.00 -18.07 32.28
C LEU A 18 -14.20 -19.01 31.38
N PHE A 19 -14.82 -20.09 30.91
CA PHE A 19 -14.20 -21.00 29.95
C PHE A 19 -14.06 -20.27 28.64
N ALA A 20 -12.93 -19.60 28.45
CA ALA A 20 -12.51 -19.09 27.17
C ALA A 20 -12.17 -20.29 26.28
N ALA A 21 -12.83 -20.43 25.15
CA ALA A 21 -12.48 -21.44 24.15
C ALA A 21 -11.14 -21.09 23.52
N ASP A 22 -10.15 -21.96 23.67
CA ASP A 22 -8.84 -21.81 23.02
C ASP A 22 -8.88 -22.43 21.62
N TYR A 23 -8.76 -21.61 20.59
CA TYR A 23 -8.69 -22.04 19.20
C TYR A 23 -7.23 -22.15 18.76
N GLN A 24 -6.85 -23.28 18.19
CA GLN A 24 -5.51 -23.47 17.63
C GLN A 24 -5.45 -22.92 16.21
N GLY A 25 -4.42 -22.15 15.93
CA GLY A 25 -4.22 -21.52 14.66
C GLY A 25 -2.76 -21.24 14.33
N SER A 26 -2.54 -20.38 13.36
CA SER A 26 -1.22 -19.93 12.94
C SER A 26 -1.18 -18.44 12.72
N LEU A 27 0.01 -17.87 12.80
CA LEU A 27 0.25 -16.47 12.47
C LEU A 27 0.33 -16.25 10.97
N ASP A 28 -0.09 -15.05 10.53
CA ASP A 28 0.15 -14.55 9.18
C ASP A 28 0.42 -13.04 9.22
N TRP A 29 0.91 -12.50 8.11
CA TRP A 29 1.08 -11.06 7.96
C TRP A 29 -0.29 -10.36 7.92
N SER A 30 -0.39 -9.19 8.58
CA SER A 30 -1.59 -8.34 8.45
C SER A 30 -1.75 -7.76 7.05
N ALA A 31 -0.64 -7.53 6.37
CA ALA A 31 -0.61 -7.19 4.95
C ALA A 31 0.62 -7.82 4.30
N ARG A 32 0.41 -8.39 3.11
CA ARG A 32 1.47 -8.92 2.26
C ARG A 32 1.32 -8.30 0.90
N ALA A 33 2.34 -7.54 0.46
CA ALA A 33 2.36 -6.90 -0.83
C ALA A 33 3.36 -7.56 -1.76
N GLU A 34 2.92 -7.86 -2.97
CA GLU A 34 3.77 -8.28 -4.08
C GLU A 34 4.07 -7.05 -4.92
N LEU A 35 5.28 -6.53 -4.77
CA LEU A 35 5.70 -5.25 -5.32
C LEU A 35 6.41 -5.46 -6.64
N GLY A 36 6.00 -4.71 -7.66
CA GLY A 36 6.62 -4.66 -8.99
C GLY A 36 6.69 -3.23 -9.50
N LEU A 37 7.45 -3.03 -10.59
CA LEU A 37 7.58 -1.73 -11.22
C LEU A 37 6.51 -1.52 -12.29
N LEU A 38 6.09 -0.27 -12.50
CA LEU A 38 5.14 0.11 -13.55
C LEU A 38 5.82 0.41 -14.90
N VAL A 39 7.15 0.55 -14.89
CA VAL A 39 7.97 0.83 -16.09
C VAL A 39 8.91 -0.33 -16.36
N SER A 40 9.30 -0.49 -17.62
CA SER A 40 10.26 -1.50 -18.07
C SER A 40 11.67 -0.94 -18.08
N GLY A 41 12.66 -1.78 -17.84
CA GLY A 41 14.07 -1.41 -17.85
C GLY A 41 14.97 -2.53 -17.36
N VAL A 42 16.24 -2.24 -17.14
CA VAL A 42 17.21 -3.16 -16.56
C VAL A 42 17.36 -2.83 -15.07
N VAL A 43 17.37 -3.82 -14.19
CA VAL A 43 17.61 -3.63 -12.75
C VAL A 43 19.05 -3.13 -12.56
N GLY A 44 19.18 -1.88 -12.14
CA GLY A 44 20.48 -1.27 -11.90
C GLY A 44 21.04 -1.59 -10.52
N LYS A 45 20.17 -1.62 -9.49
CA LYS A 45 20.59 -1.86 -8.11
C LYS A 45 19.47 -2.49 -7.29
N VAL A 46 19.83 -3.47 -6.46
CA VAL A 46 18.95 -4.07 -5.44
C VAL A 46 19.48 -3.69 -4.06
N ASN A 47 18.72 -2.88 -3.31
CA ASN A 47 19.17 -2.30 -2.04
C ASN A 47 18.79 -3.14 -0.81
N VAL A 48 18.01 -4.22 -0.98
CA VAL A 48 17.46 -5.00 0.13
C VAL A 48 17.70 -6.50 -0.04
N LYS A 49 17.64 -7.21 1.08
CA LYS A 49 17.76 -8.67 1.15
C LYS A 49 16.58 -9.26 1.89
N ALA A 50 16.25 -10.52 1.62
CA ALA A 50 15.23 -11.25 2.36
C ALA A 50 15.55 -11.25 3.87
N GLY A 51 14.53 -11.03 4.70
CA GLY A 51 14.63 -10.87 6.15
C GLY A 51 14.98 -9.46 6.63
N GLN A 52 15.32 -8.53 5.75
CA GLN A 52 15.64 -7.14 6.13
C GLN A 52 14.38 -6.35 6.47
N THR A 53 14.43 -5.59 7.58
CA THR A 53 13.40 -4.60 7.93
C THR A 53 13.59 -3.34 7.11
N VAL A 54 12.49 -2.76 6.63
CA VAL A 54 12.44 -1.53 5.85
C VAL A 54 11.33 -0.62 6.36
N SER A 55 11.53 0.68 6.19
CA SER A 55 10.54 1.71 6.49
C SER A 55 9.78 2.13 5.25
N LYS A 56 8.57 2.65 5.43
CA LYS A 56 7.78 3.24 4.34
C LYS A 56 8.59 4.31 3.60
N GLY A 57 8.67 4.19 2.28
CA GLY A 57 9.43 5.09 1.42
C GLY A 57 10.86 4.65 1.12
N ASP A 58 11.39 3.65 1.83
CA ASP A 58 12.73 3.10 1.52
C ASP A 58 12.77 2.54 0.09
N VAL A 59 13.85 2.85 -0.65
CA VAL A 59 14.06 2.34 -2.01
C VAL A 59 14.56 0.91 -1.95
N LEU A 60 13.71 -0.03 -2.37
CA LEU A 60 14.00 -1.47 -2.36
C LEU A 60 14.91 -1.88 -3.52
N LEU A 61 14.62 -1.38 -4.70
CA LEU A 61 15.44 -1.54 -5.91
C LEU A 61 15.22 -0.37 -6.85
N GLN A 62 16.14 -0.21 -7.82
CA GLN A 62 16.09 0.84 -8.83
C GLN A 62 16.52 0.28 -10.18
N LEU A 63 15.81 0.67 -11.24
CA LEU A 63 16.26 0.42 -12.61
C LEU A 63 17.45 1.32 -12.96
N ASP A 64 18.17 0.96 -14.01
CA ASP A 64 19.13 1.87 -14.65
C ASP A 64 18.39 3.13 -15.12
N ASP A 65 18.77 4.28 -14.57
CA ASP A 65 18.07 5.55 -14.75
C ASP A 65 18.50 6.33 -15.99
N ARG A 66 19.56 5.90 -16.69
CA ARG A 66 20.17 6.63 -17.83
C ARG A 66 19.18 6.90 -18.95
N ASP A 67 18.38 5.90 -19.33
CA ASP A 67 17.39 6.05 -20.39
C ASP A 67 16.29 7.05 -20.01
N PHE A 68 15.85 7.02 -18.74
CA PHE A 68 14.87 7.97 -18.22
C PHE A 68 15.43 9.38 -18.17
N ALA A 69 16.69 9.57 -17.73
CA ALA A 69 17.36 10.86 -17.69
C ALA A 69 17.52 11.47 -19.10
N TYR A 70 17.90 10.66 -20.09
CA TYR A 70 17.98 11.12 -21.49
C TYR A 70 16.60 11.51 -22.04
N ARG A 71 15.55 10.76 -21.72
CA ARG A 71 14.19 11.08 -22.14
C ARG A 71 13.73 12.41 -21.53
N ILE A 72 13.99 12.66 -20.25
CA ILE A 72 13.68 13.94 -19.59
C ILE A 72 14.42 15.08 -20.28
N THR A 73 15.71 14.90 -20.57
CA THR A 73 16.52 15.95 -21.24
C THR A 73 15.96 16.27 -22.62
N SER A 74 15.59 15.26 -23.40
CA SER A 74 15.01 15.42 -24.74
C SER A 74 13.65 16.13 -24.70
N THR A 75 12.72 15.68 -23.83
CA THR A 75 11.40 16.30 -23.71
C THR A 75 11.48 17.72 -23.20
N LYS A 76 12.39 18.01 -22.26
CA LYS A 76 12.65 19.36 -21.76
C LYS A 76 13.14 20.31 -22.87
N ALA A 77 14.00 19.85 -23.78
CA ALA A 77 14.45 20.64 -24.92
C ALA A 77 13.28 20.97 -25.86
N ILE A 78 12.38 19.99 -26.12
CA ILE A 78 11.17 20.19 -26.93
C ILE A 78 10.23 21.21 -26.25
N TYR A 79 10.04 21.10 -24.93
CA TYR A 79 9.24 22.05 -24.16
C TYR A 79 9.81 23.46 -24.24
N GLN A 80 11.11 23.67 -24.08
CA GLN A 80 11.74 24.99 -24.17
C GLN A 80 11.53 25.62 -25.55
N ARG A 81 11.66 24.82 -26.63
CA ARG A 81 11.37 25.32 -27.99
C ARG A 81 9.91 25.73 -28.15
N ALA A 82 8.96 24.90 -27.68
CA ALA A 82 7.53 25.20 -27.77
C ALA A 82 7.16 26.43 -26.93
N LYS A 83 7.77 26.59 -25.76
CA LYS A 83 7.59 27.77 -24.89
C LYS A 83 8.05 29.05 -25.58
N SER A 84 9.25 29.04 -26.20
CA SER A 84 9.72 30.21 -26.96
C SER A 84 8.82 30.55 -28.14
N ALA A 85 8.25 29.54 -28.84
CA ALA A 85 7.28 29.77 -29.92
C ALA A 85 5.98 30.38 -29.40
N PHE A 86 5.49 29.93 -28.25
CA PHE A 86 4.32 30.52 -27.59
C PHE A 86 4.55 31.98 -27.21
N GLU A 87 5.67 32.27 -26.54
CA GLU A 87 6.05 33.64 -26.15
C GLU A 87 6.15 34.59 -27.36
N GLU A 88 6.63 34.08 -28.52
CA GLU A 88 6.66 34.89 -29.76
C GLU A 88 5.26 35.11 -30.32
N ALA A 89 4.43 34.05 -30.39
CA ALA A 89 3.04 34.16 -30.86
C ALA A 89 2.22 35.11 -29.96
N GLU A 90 2.47 35.14 -28.66
CA GLU A 90 1.84 36.08 -27.73
C GLU A 90 2.24 37.51 -28.04
N ARG A 91 3.55 37.80 -28.21
CA ARG A 91 4.02 39.14 -28.61
C ARG A 91 3.43 39.60 -29.94
N GLU A 92 3.37 38.70 -30.93
CA GLU A 92 2.78 38.99 -32.24
C GLU A 92 1.27 39.27 -32.14
N HIS A 93 0.53 38.51 -31.33
CA HIS A 93 -0.86 38.73 -31.09
C HIS A 93 -1.10 40.10 -30.44
N VAL A 94 -0.37 40.44 -29.37
CA VAL A 94 -0.46 41.76 -28.70
C VAL A 94 -0.20 42.92 -29.69
N ARG A 95 0.88 42.77 -30.50
CA ARG A 95 1.18 43.79 -31.56
C ARG A 95 0.05 43.89 -32.58
N SER A 96 -0.55 42.77 -32.95
CA SER A 96 -1.64 42.75 -33.93
C SER A 96 -2.91 43.41 -33.39
N VAL A 97 -3.22 43.28 -32.09
CA VAL A 97 -4.33 44.00 -31.45
C VAL A 97 -4.10 45.52 -31.53
N GLU A 98 -2.86 45.99 -31.20
CA GLU A 98 -2.55 47.43 -31.30
C GLU A 98 -2.67 47.98 -32.72
N LEU A 99 -2.27 47.23 -33.74
CA LEU A 99 -2.40 47.61 -35.16
C LEU A 99 -3.86 47.64 -35.60
N TYR A 100 -4.65 46.66 -35.14
CA TYR A 100 -6.09 46.59 -35.42
C TYR A 100 -6.83 47.80 -34.85
N ASP A 101 -6.56 48.20 -33.59
CA ASP A 101 -7.15 49.37 -32.93
C ASP A 101 -6.84 50.67 -33.71
N ARG A 102 -5.68 50.72 -34.35
CA ARG A 102 -5.27 51.81 -35.23
C ARG A 102 -5.81 51.70 -36.67
N ARG A 103 -6.66 50.67 -36.95
CA ARG A 103 -7.20 50.36 -38.29
C ARG A 103 -6.14 50.05 -39.36
N LEU A 104 -5.01 49.52 -38.95
CA LEU A 104 -3.88 49.13 -39.82
C LEU A 104 -3.86 47.63 -40.10
N LEU A 105 -4.77 46.85 -39.49
CA LEU A 105 -4.88 45.41 -39.65
C LEU A 105 -6.36 45.04 -39.90
N SER A 106 -6.62 44.03 -40.72
CA SER A 106 -7.96 43.50 -40.96
C SER A 106 -8.41 42.53 -39.84
N ASP A 107 -9.73 42.35 -39.67
CA ASP A 107 -10.32 41.33 -38.77
C ASP A 107 -9.75 39.91 -39.04
N HIS A 108 -9.61 39.56 -40.31
CA HIS A 108 -9.09 38.26 -40.72
C HIS A 108 -7.65 38.07 -40.25
N GLU A 109 -6.79 39.07 -40.44
CA GLU A 109 -5.37 38.97 -40.01
C GLU A 109 -5.25 38.88 -38.50
N LEU A 110 -6.02 39.66 -37.74
CA LEU A 110 -6.07 39.55 -36.29
C LEU A 110 -6.51 38.14 -35.83
N GLN A 111 -7.58 37.63 -36.46
CA GLN A 111 -8.08 36.29 -36.16
C GLN A 111 -7.03 35.18 -36.43
N MET A 112 -6.25 35.33 -37.54
CA MET A 112 -5.13 34.38 -37.85
C MET A 112 -4.05 34.42 -36.77
N LYS A 113 -3.67 35.61 -36.24
CA LYS A 113 -2.72 35.73 -35.14
C LYS A 113 -3.22 35.12 -33.84
N LYS A 114 -4.51 35.26 -33.56
CA LYS A 114 -5.18 34.63 -32.42
C LYS A 114 -5.16 33.10 -32.54
N ILE A 115 -5.42 32.55 -33.72
CA ILE A 115 -5.34 31.12 -34.00
C ILE A 115 -3.89 30.60 -33.75
N SER A 116 -2.90 31.33 -34.31
CA SER A 116 -1.47 30.97 -34.11
C SER A 116 -1.05 30.97 -32.65
N LEU A 117 -1.56 31.91 -31.82
CA LEU A 117 -1.33 31.94 -30.40
C LEU A 117 -1.90 30.68 -29.70
N VAL A 118 -3.17 30.34 -30.01
CA VAL A 118 -3.82 29.14 -29.44
C VAL A 118 -3.09 27.85 -29.83
N GLU A 119 -2.65 27.76 -31.10
CA GLU A 119 -1.87 26.61 -31.58
C GLU A 119 -0.52 26.48 -30.86
N ALA A 120 0.19 27.61 -30.68
CA ALA A 120 1.48 27.65 -29.97
C ALA A 120 1.30 27.31 -28.47
N GLN A 121 0.23 27.80 -27.83
CA GLN A 121 -0.10 27.44 -26.46
C GLN A 121 -0.35 25.92 -26.32
N ALA A 122 -1.20 25.36 -27.19
CA ALA A 122 -1.50 23.94 -27.18
C ALA A 122 -0.23 23.07 -27.42
N ALA A 123 0.70 23.54 -28.27
CA ALA A 123 1.96 22.86 -28.51
C ALA A 123 2.87 22.90 -27.26
N MET A 124 2.95 24.03 -26.55
CA MET A 124 3.70 24.18 -25.32
C MET A 124 3.14 23.27 -24.20
N GLU A 125 1.82 23.27 -24.00
CA GLU A 125 1.15 22.45 -22.98
C GLU A 125 1.36 20.95 -23.25
N ARG A 126 1.30 20.51 -24.50
CA ARG A 126 1.60 19.13 -24.91
C ARG A 126 3.05 18.75 -24.61
N ALA A 127 3.99 19.61 -24.91
CA ALA A 127 5.41 19.38 -24.63
C ALA A 127 5.71 19.38 -23.12
N GLN A 128 5.01 20.21 -22.33
CA GLN A 128 5.06 20.20 -20.87
C GLN A 128 4.61 18.83 -20.33
N SER A 129 3.43 18.38 -20.76
CA SER A 129 2.87 17.10 -20.34
C SER A 129 3.79 15.92 -20.68
N ALA A 130 4.46 15.96 -21.84
CA ALA A 130 5.43 14.94 -22.21
C ALA A 130 6.65 14.94 -21.27
N THR A 131 7.10 16.11 -20.81
CA THR A 131 8.19 16.24 -19.84
C THR A 131 7.78 15.70 -18.47
N ASP A 132 6.57 15.99 -18.04
CA ASP A 132 6.07 15.54 -16.73
C ASP A 132 5.85 14.02 -16.71
N LEU A 133 5.37 13.44 -17.82
CA LEU A 133 5.31 11.99 -17.99
C LEU A 133 6.70 11.33 -17.93
N ALA A 134 7.71 11.93 -18.57
CA ALA A 134 9.07 11.39 -18.50
C ALA A 134 9.66 11.45 -17.08
N ARG A 135 9.32 12.47 -16.29
CA ARG A 135 9.71 12.54 -14.87
C ARG A 135 9.00 11.47 -14.03
N LEU A 136 7.71 11.29 -14.26
CA LEU A 136 6.93 10.25 -13.59
C LEU A 136 7.47 8.85 -13.91
N ASP A 137 7.92 8.59 -15.14
CA ASP A 137 8.57 7.33 -15.51
C ASP A 137 9.87 7.13 -14.71
N LEU A 138 10.67 8.18 -14.50
CA LEU A 138 11.87 8.12 -13.65
C LEU A 138 11.51 7.84 -12.19
N GLU A 139 10.51 8.51 -11.63
CA GLU A 139 10.04 8.22 -10.27
C GLU A 139 9.60 6.77 -10.11
N ARG A 140 8.88 6.24 -11.11
CA ARG A 140 8.40 4.86 -11.15
C ARG A 140 9.49 3.82 -11.45
N SER A 141 10.69 4.24 -11.80
CA SER A 141 11.84 3.36 -11.98
C SER A 141 12.47 2.91 -10.66
N ALA A 142 12.12 3.55 -9.56
CA ALA A 142 12.47 3.16 -8.20
C ALA A 142 11.28 2.47 -7.52
N LEU A 143 11.49 1.26 -7.02
CA LEU A 143 10.52 0.54 -6.23
C LEU A 143 10.70 0.89 -4.76
N THR A 144 9.67 1.48 -4.16
CA THR A 144 9.71 1.89 -2.74
C THR A 144 8.77 1.06 -1.88
N ALA A 145 9.08 0.95 -0.59
CA ALA A 145 8.24 0.29 0.38
C ALA A 145 6.95 1.10 0.65
N PRO A 146 5.74 0.53 0.46
CA PRO A 146 4.48 1.23 0.69
C PRO A 146 4.13 1.37 2.19
N PHE A 147 4.73 0.54 3.04
CA PHE A 147 4.55 0.52 4.50
C PHE A 147 5.80 -0.03 5.20
N ASP A 148 5.87 0.15 6.52
CA ASP A 148 6.94 -0.41 7.35
C ASP A 148 6.80 -1.93 7.45
N GLY A 149 7.84 -2.67 7.12
CA GLY A 149 7.72 -4.11 7.03
C GLY A 149 9.04 -4.87 6.97
N VAL A 150 8.93 -6.14 6.66
CA VAL A 150 10.05 -7.06 6.45
C VAL A 150 10.01 -7.58 5.01
N VAL A 151 11.15 -7.57 4.34
CA VAL A 151 11.31 -8.15 3.01
C VAL A 151 11.21 -9.67 3.11
N VAL A 152 10.10 -10.22 2.62
CA VAL A 152 9.84 -11.67 2.64
C VAL A 152 10.70 -12.37 1.59
N LYS A 153 10.72 -11.84 0.37
CA LYS A 153 11.51 -12.37 -0.76
C LYS A 153 11.94 -11.24 -1.68
N VAL A 154 13.11 -11.41 -2.28
CA VAL A 154 13.58 -10.67 -3.45
C VAL A 154 13.57 -11.65 -4.62
N LEU A 155 12.89 -11.30 -5.71
CA LEU A 155 12.61 -12.16 -6.86
C LEU A 155 13.32 -11.69 -8.14
N THR A 156 14.29 -10.80 -8.00
CA THR A 156 15.07 -10.22 -9.10
C THR A 156 16.52 -9.99 -8.68
N GLU A 157 17.41 -9.87 -9.65
CA GLU A 157 18.84 -9.61 -9.46
C GLU A 157 19.29 -8.41 -10.29
N GLU A 158 20.43 -7.80 -9.92
CA GLU A 158 21.06 -6.72 -10.69
C GLU A 158 21.41 -7.21 -12.08
N GLY A 159 21.13 -6.40 -13.09
CA GLY A 159 21.31 -6.74 -14.52
C GLY A 159 20.13 -7.47 -15.15
N GLU A 160 19.13 -7.89 -14.40
CA GLU A 160 17.94 -8.54 -14.94
C GLU A 160 17.04 -7.54 -15.70
N SER A 161 16.50 -7.94 -16.84
CA SER A 161 15.57 -7.13 -17.63
C SER A 161 14.13 -7.32 -17.14
N VAL A 162 13.48 -6.23 -16.76
CA VAL A 162 12.08 -6.19 -16.35
C VAL A 162 11.23 -5.69 -17.51
N LEU A 163 10.29 -6.52 -17.98
CA LEU A 163 9.33 -6.18 -19.03
C LEU A 163 7.92 -6.22 -18.44
N ASN A 164 7.23 -5.08 -18.45
CA ASN A 164 5.93 -4.92 -17.82
C ASN A 164 4.76 -4.73 -18.79
N ARG A 165 4.91 -5.20 -20.07
CA ARG A 165 3.92 -4.96 -21.12
C ARG A 165 2.67 -5.83 -21.02
N PHE A 166 2.76 -7.02 -20.44
CA PHE A 166 1.68 -8.01 -20.50
C PHE A 166 1.20 -8.46 -19.10
N GLN A 167 2.10 -8.53 -18.15
CA GLN A 167 1.78 -8.94 -16.78
C GLN A 167 2.79 -8.35 -15.82
N MET A 168 2.30 -7.74 -14.74
CA MET A 168 3.17 -7.26 -13.68
C MET A 168 3.81 -8.45 -12.96
N ARG A 169 5.14 -8.54 -13.05
CA ARG A 169 5.92 -9.53 -12.30
C ARG A 169 6.29 -8.95 -10.94
N PRO A 170 5.99 -9.63 -9.83
CA PRO A 170 6.48 -9.20 -8.53
C PRO A 170 8.01 -9.32 -8.49
N LEU A 171 8.68 -8.29 -7.98
CA LEU A 171 10.14 -8.23 -7.83
C LEU A 171 10.55 -8.34 -6.37
N VAL A 172 9.72 -7.82 -5.45
CA VAL A 172 9.91 -7.90 -4.01
C VAL A 172 8.59 -8.23 -3.34
N ILE A 173 8.62 -9.14 -2.37
CA ILE A 173 7.47 -9.43 -1.50
C ILE A 173 7.75 -8.82 -0.14
N LEU A 174 6.85 -7.96 0.34
CA LEU A 174 6.94 -7.26 1.61
C LEU A 174 5.80 -7.71 2.53
N GLY A 175 6.13 -8.05 3.79
CA GLY A 175 5.16 -8.33 4.86
C GLY A 175 5.12 -7.19 5.87
N ALA A 176 3.92 -6.77 6.28
CA ALA A 176 3.76 -5.71 7.28
C ALA A 176 4.18 -6.20 8.67
N ARG A 177 4.90 -5.35 9.44
CA ARG A 177 5.42 -5.73 10.76
C ARG A 177 4.63 -5.14 11.93
N GLN A 178 3.95 -4.02 11.75
CA GLN A 178 3.28 -3.30 12.84
C GLN A 178 2.14 -4.11 13.47
N GLN A 179 1.44 -4.89 12.66
CA GLN A 179 0.38 -5.78 13.10
C GLN A 179 0.58 -7.15 12.47
N MET A 180 0.08 -8.17 13.15
CA MET A 180 0.00 -9.54 12.64
C MET A 180 -1.41 -10.07 12.84
N HIS A 181 -1.73 -11.09 12.06
CA HIS A 181 -2.98 -11.83 12.19
C HIS A 181 -2.70 -13.21 12.79
N ALA A 182 -3.55 -13.61 13.73
CA ALA A 182 -3.67 -14.99 14.15
C ALA A 182 -4.92 -15.56 13.51
N MET A 183 -4.77 -16.64 12.75
CA MET A 183 -5.85 -17.27 11.98
C MET A 183 -6.15 -18.65 12.53
N ALA A 184 -7.42 -18.93 12.85
CA ALA A 184 -7.88 -20.23 13.30
C ALA A 184 -9.17 -20.64 12.58
N GLN A 185 -9.47 -21.93 12.59
CA GLN A 185 -10.76 -22.44 12.11
C GLN A 185 -11.68 -22.65 13.31
N ILE A 186 -12.90 -22.14 13.20
CA ILE A 186 -13.96 -22.28 14.20
C ILE A 186 -15.20 -22.92 13.59
N ASP A 187 -15.94 -23.67 14.37
CA ASP A 187 -17.20 -24.28 13.94
C ASP A 187 -18.31 -23.24 13.74
N SER A 188 -19.37 -23.61 13.01
CA SER A 188 -20.50 -22.73 12.69
C SER A 188 -21.22 -22.18 13.93
N LYS A 189 -21.23 -22.94 15.03
CA LYS A 189 -21.90 -22.57 16.28
C LYS A 189 -21.14 -21.44 17.01
N ASN A 190 -19.81 -21.49 17.00
CA ASN A 190 -18.95 -20.46 17.55
C ASN A 190 -18.85 -19.24 16.61
N ALA A 191 -18.80 -19.47 15.29
CA ALA A 191 -18.81 -18.38 14.30
C ALA A 191 -20.05 -17.47 14.44
N ALA A 192 -21.22 -18.04 14.75
CA ALA A 192 -22.46 -17.26 14.94
C ALA A 192 -22.45 -16.36 16.19
N LYS A 193 -21.58 -16.62 17.17
CA LYS A 193 -21.53 -15.88 18.44
C LYS A 193 -20.47 -14.80 18.46
N ILE A 194 -19.34 -15.02 17.77
CA ILE A 194 -18.19 -14.13 17.77
C ILE A 194 -18.46 -12.98 16.80
N LYS A 195 -18.24 -11.74 17.25
CA LYS A 195 -18.43 -10.51 16.48
C LYS A 195 -17.10 -9.81 16.24
N GLU A 196 -17.04 -9.04 15.17
CA GLU A 196 -15.93 -8.13 14.91
C GLU A 196 -15.73 -7.18 16.11
N GLY A 197 -14.47 -6.88 16.43
CA GLY A 197 -14.09 -6.03 17.57
C GLY A 197 -14.12 -6.75 18.92
N THR A 198 -14.58 -8.02 19.02
CA THR A 198 -14.54 -8.77 20.28
C THR A 198 -13.10 -8.86 20.79
N PRO A 199 -12.81 -8.51 22.06
CA PRO A 199 -11.47 -8.66 22.63
C PRO A 199 -11.02 -10.13 22.57
N ALA A 200 -9.76 -10.31 22.18
CA ALA A 200 -9.14 -11.61 22.10
C ALA A 200 -7.69 -11.56 22.61
N SER A 201 -7.17 -12.71 23.02
CA SER A 201 -5.77 -12.86 23.38
C SER A 201 -5.13 -13.90 22.48
N VAL A 202 -3.94 -13.60 21.97
CA VAL A 202 -3.16 -14.47 21.09
C VAL A 202 -1.95 -14.99 21.84
N GLY A 203 -1.91 -16.29 22.09
CA GLY A 203 -0.82 -16.99 22.75
C GLY A 203 0.20 -17.49 21.74
N VAL A 204 1.45 -17.01 21.82
CA VAL A 204 2.56 -17.42 20.96
C VAL A 204 3.79 -17.66 21.81
N ARG A 205 4.45 -18.80 21.64
CA ARG A 205 5.68 -19.19 22.40
C ARG A 205 5.55 -19.12 23.93
N GLY A 206 4.32 -19.13 24.46
CA GLY A 206 4.04 -19.03 25.91
C GLY A 206 3.61 -17.64 26.39
N ASP A 207 3.79 -16.61 25.60
CA ASP A 207 3.34 -15.24 25.88
C ASP A 207 1.94 -14.99 25.33
N TRP A 208 1.13 -14.21 26.06
CA TRP A 208 -0.20 -13.80 25.63
C TRP A 208 -0.22 -12.33 25.25
N LEU A 209 -0.57 -12.04 23.99
CA LEU A 209 -0.67 -10.70 23.42
C LEU A 209 -2.14 -10.31 23.27
N MET A 210 -2.46 -9.07 23.63
CA MET A 210 -3.82 -8.54 23.47
C MET A 210 -4.10 -8.25 22.00
N GLY A 211 -5.29 -8.59 21.57
CA GLY A 211 -5.78 -8.36 20.21
C GLY A 211 -7.29 -8.23 20.17
N SER A 212 -7.85 -8.16 19.00
CA SER A 212 -9.29 -8.14 18.75
C SER A 212 -9.64 -8.93 17.51
N VAL A 213 -10.83 -9.48 17.48
CA VAL A 213 -11.37 -10.13 16.29
C VAL A 213 -11.48 -9.11 15.17
N LEU A 214 -10.76 -9.35 14.08
CA LEU A 214 -10.82 -8.54 12.87
C LEU A 214 -12.03 -8.94 12.01
N GLU A 215 -12.16 -10.26 11.78
CA GLU A 215 -13.26 -10.81 11.00
C GLU A 215 -13.53 -12.26 11.35
N VAL A 216 -14.76 -12.69 11.06
CA VAL A 216 -15.16 -14.09 10.97
C VAL A 216 -15.62 -14.31 9.53
N GLY A 217 -14.99 -15.22 8.82
CA GLY A 217 -15.25 -15.48 7.40
C GLY A 217 -16.74 -15.77 7.15
N ALA A 218 -17.30 -15.16 6.10
CA ALA A 218 -18.68 -15.37 5.70
C ALA A 218 -18.90 -16.72 4.97
N GLU A 219 -17.83 -17.27 4.38
CA GLU A 219 -17.85 -18.55 3.69
C GLU A 219 -17.05 -19.60 4.46
N PRO A 220 -17.49 -20.85 4.51
CA PRO A 220 -16.74 -21.90 5.18
C PRO A 220 -15.45 -22.23 4.40
N VAL A 221 -14.34 -22.33 5.12
CA VAL A 221 -13.04 -22.78 4.57
C VAL A 221 -12.95 -24.29 4.47
N GLN A 222 -13.78 -25.00 5.25
CA GLN A 222 -13.88 -26.45 5.24
C GLN A 222 -15.29 -26.86 5.60
N VAL A 223 -15.86 -27.80 4.85
CA VAL A 223 -17.16 -28.43 5.16
C VAL A 223 -16.92 -29.92 5.35
N THR A 224 -17.42 -30.46 6.46
CA THR A 224 -17.43 -31.89 6.78
C THR A 224 -18.86 -32.40 6.88
N ASP A 225 -19.05 -33.71 6.94
CA ASP A 225 -20.39 -34.32 7.09
C ASP A 225 -21.15 -33.87 8.36
N LYS A 226 -20.43 -33.28 9.34
CA LYS A 226 -20.99 -32.92 10.64
C LYS A 226 -21.06 -31.42 10.88
N ASP A 227 -20.15 -30.63 10.31
CA ASP A 227 -20.08 -29.20 10.55
C ASP A 227 -19.34 -28.44 9.42
N ALA A 228 -19.56 -27.12 9.39
CA ALA A 228 -18.82 -26.18 8.54
C ALA A 228 -17.86 -25.35 9.41
N PHE A 229 -16.65 -25.20 8.94
CA PHE A 229 -15.60 -24.41 9.63
C PHE A 229 -15.34 -23.11 8.91
N TYR A 230 -15.30 -22.04 9.70
CA TYR A 230 -15.12 -20.68 9.24
C TYR A 230 -13.76 -20.15 9.70
N LEU A 231 -13.19 -19.23 8.94
CA LEU A 231 -11.93 -18.57 9.29
C LEU A 231 -12.19 -17.49 10.35
N LEU A 232 -11.56 -17.62 11.50
CA LEU A 232 -11.45 -16.58 12.51
C LEU A 232 -10.11 -15.86 12.34
N VAL A 233 -10.14 -14.54 12.18
CA VAL A 233 -8.93 -13.71 12.10
C VAL A 233 -8.91 -12.74 13.28
N VAL A 234 -7.84 -12.77 14.04
CA VAL A 234 -7.58 -11.88 15.17
C VAL A 234 -6.36 -11.03 14.84
N THR A 235 -6.52 -9.71 14.89
CA THR A 235 -5.40 -8.78 14.73
C THR A 235 -4.78 -8.45 16.09
N PHE A 236 -3.47 -8.35 16.13
CA PHE A 236 -2.71 -8.01 17.32
C PHE A 236 -1.38 -7.34 16.97
N THR A 237 -0.78 -6.65 17.94
CA THR A 237 0.54 -6.02 17.79
C THR A 237 1.60 -6.94 18.43
N PRO A 238 2.59 -7.42 17.66
CA PRO A 238 3.60 -8.36 18.15
C PRO A 238 4.60 -7.75 19.15
N GLY A 239 4.58 -6.42 19.35
CA GLY A 239 5.54 -5.71 20.19
C GLY A 239 6.98 -5.83 19.64
N GLU A 240 7.94 -6.12 20.53
CA GLU A 240 9.35 -6.33 20.16
C GLU A 240 9.65 -7.77 19.70
N ALA A 241 8.68 -8.67 19.80
CA ALA A 241 8.87 -10.07 19.43
C ALA A 241 9.01 -10.25 17.91
N GLU A 242 10.05 -10.89 17.46
CA GLU A 242 10.23 -11.32 16.08
C GLU A 242 9.39 -12.57 15.80
N LEU A 243 8.10 -12.37 15.58
CA LEU A 243 7.16 -13.42 15.19
C LEU A 243 7.19 -13.62 13.67
N ARG A 244 6.95 -14.86 13.25
CA ARG A 244 6.97 -15.23 11.83
C ARG A 244 5.64 -15.86 11.42
N PRO A 245 5.18 -15.61 10.19
CA PRO A 245 4.05 -16.33 9.62
C PRO A 245 4.28 -17.85 9.66
N GLY A 246 3.20 -18.59 9.89
CA GLY A 246 3.25 -20.05 10.04
C GLY A 246 3.58 -20.53 11.45
N GLU A 247 3.98 -19.66 12.38
CA GLU A 247 4.12 -20.05 13.78
C GLU A 247 2.74 -20.40 14.36
N LYS A 248 2.73 -21.41 15.24
CA LYS A 248 1.51 -21.84 15.92
C LYS A 248 1.07 -20.77 16.94
N ALA A 249 -0.21 -20.48 16.94
CA ALA A 249 -0.83 -19.55 17.86
C ALA A 249 -2.07 -20.18 18.50
N ALA A 250 -2.32 -19.84 19.77
CA ALA A 250 -3.59 -20.13 20.44
C ALA A 250 -4.39 -18.84 20.54
N ILE A 251 -5.65 -18.88 20.14
CA ILE A 251 -6.54 -17.72 20.20
C ILE A 251 -7.57 -17.95 21.30
N ARG A 252 -7.66 -17.01 22.23
CA ARG A 252 -8.64 -17.02 23.32
C ARG A 252 -9.57 -15.82 23.14
N ILE A 253 -10.85 -16.08 23.00
CA ILE A 253 -11.89 -15.06 22.91
C ILE A 253 -12.40 -14.76 24.33
N GLN A 254 -12.51 -13.49 24.67
CA GLN A 254 -13.12 -13.03 25.92
C GLN A 254 -14.61 -12.82 25.66
N GLU A 255 -15.47 -13.66 26.29
CA GLU A 255 -16.93 -13.51 26.25
C GLU A 255 -17.42 -12.39 27.18
#